data_68d11c8e62eb5f9786e63097517b00b9
#
_entry.id   68d11c8e62eb5f9786e63097517b00b9
#
_cell.length_a   1.000
_cell.length_b   1.000
_cell.length_c   1.000
_cell.angle_alpha   90.00
_cell.angle_beta   90.00
_cell.angle_gamma   90.00
#
_symmetry.space_group_name_H-M   'P 1'
#
loop_
_entity.id
_entity.type
_entity.pdbx_description
1 polymer ?
#
loop_
_entity_poly.entity_id
_entity_poly.type
_entity_poly.pdbx_seq_one_letter_code
_entity_poly.pdbx_strand_id
1 'polypeptide(L)'
;PVSFAAEHGAYYKENGEWHQTSYKPEWSQSILSILNMFVHKTPKSRLEIKETALAWHYRAVDSWLGELRARQLVRALVSICLQHRLQILQGNKVVEIKQSNCTKGSEVKRLLRKAHYDFILAMGDDTTDNDMFRALPESAVTVKIGTVSEDARYNLKSQTDALPMLQALATGAPLRISSNGKQGRQDLGVILHWMKKLIKRK
;
A
#
# COMPACT_ATOMS: atom_id res chain seq x y z
N PRO A 1 15.07 -11.74 -11.60
CA PRO A 1 13.96 -11.05 -12.27
C PRO A 1 13.15 -10.25 -11.24
N VAL A 2 12.61 -9.10 -11.67
CA VAL A 2 11.73 -8.26 -10.85
C VAL A 2 10.34 -8.29 -11.47
N SER A 3 9.34 -8.54 -10.66
CA SER A 3 7.93 -8.44 -11.04
C SER A 3 7.35 -7.11 -10.58
N PHE A 4 6.38 -6.57 -11.30
CA PHE A 4 5.74 -5.31 -10.97
C PHE A 4 4.24 -5.52 -10.84
N ALA A 5 3.63 -4.81 -9.90
CA ALA A 5 2.20 -4.60 -9.81
C ALA A 5 1.92 -3.11 -9.66
N ALA A 6 0.96 -2.59 -10.40
CA ALA A 6 0.59 -1.18 -10.40
C ALA A 6 -0.88 -1.01 -10.04
N GLU A 7 -1.26 0.21 -9.66
CA GLU A 7 -2.63 0.60 -9.31
C GLU A 7 -3.30 -0.40 -8.35
N HIS A 8 -2.61 -0.66 -7.22
CA HIS A 8 -3.07 -1.58 -6.17
C HIS A 8 -3.30 -3.04 -6.64
N GLY A 9 -2.61 -3.47 -7.70
CA GLY A 9 -2.77 -4.81 -8.26
C GLY A 9 -3.81 -4.90 -9.39
N ALA A 10 -4.30 -3.77 -9.91
CA ALA A 10 -5.12 -3.74 -11.11
C ALA A 10 -4.32 -4.15 -12.36
N TYR A 11 -3.03 -3.88 -12.35
CA TYR A 11 -2.08 -4.31 -13.38
C TYR A 11 -0.91 -5.04 -12.74
N TYR A 12 -0.39 -6.04 -13.46
CA TYR A 12 0.87 -6.69 -13.11
C TYR A 12 1.70 -7.00 -14.36
N LYS A 13 3.02 -7.02 -14.20
CA LYS A 13 3.95 -7.34 -15.27
C LYS A 13 4.50 -8.75 -15.08
N GLU A 14 4.34 -9.59 -16.08
CA GLU A 14 4.81 -10.98 -16.08
C GLU A 14 5.43 -11.29 -17.46
N ASN A 15 6.58 -11.96 -17.48
CA ASN A 15 7.31 -12.30 -18.70
C ASN A 15 7.57 -11.11 -19.65
N GLY A 16 7.69 -9.90 -19.09
CA GLY A 16 7.90 -8.68 -19.86
C GLY A 16 6.63 -7.98 -20.35
N GLU A 17 5.45 -8.61 -20.21
CA GLU A 17 4.15 -8.08 -20.65
C GLU A 17 3.31 -7.61 -19.50
N TRP A 18 2.51 -6.55 -19.72
CA TRP A 18 1.53 -6.05 -18.77
C TRP A 18 0.19 -6.76 -18.94
N HIS A 19 -0.34 -7.24 -17.83
CA HIS A 19 -1.65 -7.87 -17.73
C HIS A 19 -2.56 -7.04 -16.83
N GLN A 20 -3.84 -7.01 -17.16
CA GLN A 20 -4.87 -6.36 -16.36
C GLN A 20 -5.65 -7.42 -15.56
N THR A 21 -5.80 -7.21 -14.25
CA THR A 21 -6.50 -8.16 -13.35
C THR A 21 -8.01 -7.92 -13.28
N SER A 22 -8.46 -6.71 -13.61
CA SER A 22 -9.86 -6.31 -13.56
C SER A 22 -10.22 -5.43 -14.74
N TYR A 23 -11.50 -5.45 -15.11
CA TYR A 23 -12.02 -4.52 -16.12
C TYR A 23 -11.89 -3.07 -15.63
N LYS A 24 -11.72 -2.14 -16.60
CA LYS A 24 -11.80 -0.71 -16.28
C LYS A 24 -13.19 -0.44 -15.68
N PRO A 25 -13.25 0.24 -14.52
CA PRO A 25 -14.55 0.56 -13.94
C PRO A 25 -15.27 1.58 -14.83
N GLU A 26 -16.53 1.31 -15.12
CA GLU A 26 -17.43 2.34 -15.64
C GLU A 26 -17.86 3.23 -14.47
N TRP A 27 -17.39 4.48 -14.51
CA TRP A 27 -17.69 5.42 -13.45
C TRP A 27 -19.13 5.89 -13.52
N SER A 28 -19.89 5.61 -12.49
CA SER A 28 -21.26 6.09 -12.36
C SER A 28 -21.31 7.62 -12.48
N GLN A 29 -22.25 8.12 -13.27
CA GLN A 29 -22.47 9.56 -13.44
C GLN A 29 -22.75 10.25 -12.08
N SER A 30 -23.38 9.55 -11.15
CA SER A 30 -23.65 10.07 -9.80
C SER A 30 -22.36 10.30 -9.01
N ILE A 31 -21.38 9.38 -9.10
CA ILE A 31 -20.08 9.54 -8.45
C ILE A 31 -19.32 10.73 -9.06
N LEU A 32 -19.28 10.81 -10.38
CA LEU A 32 -18.62 11.92 -11.08
C LEU A 32 -19.27 13.28 -10.75
N SER A 33 -20.59 13.33 -10.66
CA SER A 33 -21.33 14.55 -10.29
C SER A 33 -20.99 14.98 -8.86
N ILE A 34 -20.94 14.07 -7.90
CA ILE A 34 -20.54 14.37 -6.52
C ILE A 34 -19.11 14.91 -6.51
N LEU A 35 -18.15 14.23 -7.14
CA LEU A 35 -16.76 14.66 -7.17
C LEU A 35 -16.59 16.04 -7.79
N ASN A 36 -17.24 16.32 -8.93
CA ASN A 36 -17.20 17.62 -9.60
C ASN A 36 -17.83 18.71 -8.72
N MET A 37 -18.93 18.43 -8.03
CA MET A 37 -19.52 19.37 -7.06
C MET A 37 -18.52 19.73 -5.96
N PHE A 38 -17.76 18.75 -5.46
CA PHE A 38 -16.73 19.00 -4.42
C PHE A 38 -15.55 19.79 -4.98
N VAL A 39 -15.13 19.56 -6.23
CA VAL A 39 -14.13 20.42 -6.91
C VAL A 39 -14.62 21.86 -6.96
N HIS A 40 -15.85 22.08 -7.42
CA HIS A 40 -16.45 23.44 -7.49
C HIS A 40 -16.54 24.14 -6.12
N LYS A 41 -16.94 23.39 -5.07
CA LYS A 41 -17.10 23.94 -3.71
C LYS A 41 -15.79 24.07 -2.92
N THR A 42 -14.67 23.60 -3.49
CA THR A 42 -13.38 23.58 -2.80
C THR A 42 -12.28 24.15 -3.72
N PRO A 43 -12.12 25.48 -3.74
CA PRO A 43 -11.10 26.11 -4.59
C PRO A 43 -9.71 25.49 -4.36
N LYS A 44 -8.93 25.34 -5.44
CA LYS A 44 -7.60 24.69 -5.48
C LYS A 44 -7.62 23.16 -5.28
N SER A 45 -8.78 22.52 -5.15
CA SER A 45 -8.88 21.06 -5.30
C SER A 45 -9.00 20.69 -6.77
N ARG A 46 -8.68 19.44 -7.10
CA ARG A 46 -8.82 18.91 -8.46
C ARG A 46 -9.23 17.44 -8.45
N LEU A 47 -9.96 17.04 -9.48
CA LEU A 47 -10.25 15.64 -9.76
C LEU A 47 -9.26 15.13 -10.80
N GLU A 48 -8.65 13.99 -10.53
CA GLU A 48 -7.85 13.20 -11.46
C GLU A 48 -8.60 11.92 -11.79
N ILE A 49 -8.85 11.68 -13.07
CA ILE A 49 -9.48 10.45 -13.56
C ILE A 49 -8.36 9.56 -14.09
N LYS A 50 -8.08 8.49 -13.36
CA LYS A 50 -7.13 7.44 -13.74
C LYS A 50 -7.87 6.30 -14.45
N GLU A 51 -7.13 5.36 -15.03
CA GLU A 51 -7.75 4.19 -15.67
C GLU A 51 -8.58 3.34 -14.70
N THR A 52 -8.11 3.16 -13.47
CA THR A 52 -8.71 2.27 -12.48
C THR A 52 -9.16 2.96 -11.20
N ALA A 53 -8.98 4.29 -11.10
CA ALA A 53 -9.31 5.07 -9.92
C ALA A 53 -9.76 6.50 -10.25
N LEU A 54 -10.52 7.10 -9.34
CA LEU A 54 -10.82 8.54 -9.31
C LEU A 54 -10.13 9.12 -8.07
N ALA A 55 -9.35 10.18 -8.23
CA ALA A 55 -8.62 10.80 -7.12
C ALA A 55 -8.98 12.28 -6.99
N TRP A 56 -9.60 12.64 -5.86
CA TRP A 56 -9.85 14.02 -5.50
C TRP A 56 -8.71 14.56 -4.64
N HIS A 57 -7.90 15.46 -5.19
CA HIS A 57 -6.74 16.05 -4.55
C HIS A 57 -7.07 17.38 -3.91
N TYR A 58 -6.63 17.57 -2.65
CA TYR A 58 -6.84 18.82 -1.90
C TYR A 58 -5.56 19.35 -1.22
N ARG A 59 -4.39 18.96 -1.72
CA ARG A 59 -3.09 19.39 -1.14
C ARG A 59 -2.88 20.89 -1.18
N ALA A 60 -3.40 21.58 -2.21
CA ALA A 60 -3.29 23.02 -2.37
C ALA A 60 -4.40 23.81 -1.66
N VAL A 61 -5.36 23.12 -1.06
CA VAL A 61 -6.46 23.71 -0.28
C VAL A 61 -5.97 24.06 1.12
N ASP A 62 -6.57 25.08 1.75
CA ASP A 62 -6.37 25.33 3.17
C ASP A 62 -6.59 24.04 3.98
N SER A 63 -5.72 23.79 4.97
CA SER A 63 -5.68 22.49 5.63
C SER A 63 -6.97 22.16 6.35
N TRP A 64 -7.55 23.13 7.06
CA TRP A 64 -8.81 22.91 7.79
C TRP A 64 -9.98 22.67 6.83
N LEU A 65 -10.11 23.52 5.78
CA LEU A 65 -11.16 23.38 4.78
C LEU A 65 -11.02 22.06 4.01
N GLY A 66 -9.82 21.71 3.61
CA GLY A 66 -9.52 20.47 2.89
C GLY A 66 -9.93 19.22 3.67
N GLU A 67 -9.55 19.14 4.95
CA GLU A 67 -9.93 18.02 5.83
C GLU A 67 -11.44 17.95 6.09
N LEU A 68 -12.09 19.10 6.28
CA LEU A 68 -13.54 19.16 6.44
C LEU A 68 -14.24 18.63 5.18
N ARG A 69 -13.82 19.10 4.00
CA ARG A 69 -14.39 18.69 2.71
C ARG A 69 -14.11 17.22 2.41
N ALA A 70 -12.91 16.70 2.74
CA ALA A 70 -12.60 15.29 2.59
C ALA A 70 -13.56 14.40 3.39
N ARG A 71 -13.80 14.73 4.67
CA ARG A 71 -14.79 14.00 5.49
C ARG A 71 -16.21 14.07 4.92
N GLN A 72 -16.63 15.22 4.42
CA GLN A 72 -17.95 15.40 3.79
C GLN A 72 -18.05 14.59 2.49
N LEU A 73 -17.01 14.60 1.65
CA LEU A 73 -16.94 13.83 0.41
C LEU A 73 -17.06 12.33 0.69
N VAL A 74 -16.27 11.82 1.63
CA VAL A 74 -16.33 10.40 2.01
C VAL A 74 -17.75 10.01 2.44
N ARG A 75 -18.39 10.80 3.30
CA ARG A 75 -19.78 10.53 3.74
C ARG A 75 -20.77 10.52 2.58
N ALA A 76 -20.61 11.44 1.63
CA ALA A 76 -21.48 11.50 0.44
C ALA A 76 -21.31 10.31 -0.51
N LEU A 77 -20.11 9.70 -0.53
CA LEU A 77 -19.77 8.64 -1.47
C LEU A 77 -19.95 7.22 -0.91
N VAL A 78 -19.93 7.04 0.42
CA VAL A 78 -19.91 5.70 1.05
C VAL A 78 -21.03 4.80 0.51
N SER A 79 -22.28 5.26 0.52
CA SER A 79 -23.41 4.43 0.11
C SER A 79 -23.33 4.01 -1.35
N ILE A 80 -23.04 4.97 -2.24
CA ILE A 80 -22.97 4.69 -3.67
C ILE A 80 -21.73 3.86 -4.04
N CYS A 81 -20.61 4.06 -3.38
CA CYS A 81 -19.43 3.24 -3.58
C CYS A 81 -19.67 1.78 -3.17
N LEU A 82 -20.34 1.55 -2.06
CA LEU A 82 -20.73 0.19 -1.63
C LEU A 82 -21.62 -0.51 -2.65
N GLN A 83 -22.61 0.17 -3.22
CA GLN A 83 -23.50 -0.37 -4.24
C GLN A 83 -22.75 -0.78 -5.52
N HIS A 84 -21.69 -0.04 -5.87
CA HIS A 84 -20.87 -0.28 -7.06
C HIS A 84 -19.62 -1.13 -6.78
N ARG A 85 -19.48 -1.75 -5.59
CA ARG A 85 -18.29 -2.51 -5.18
C ARG A 85 -16.99 -1.70 -5.30
N LEU A 86 -17.06 -0.43 -4.96
CA LEU A 86 -15.93 0.48 -4.93
C LEU A 86 -15.46 0.70 -3.49
N GLN A 87 -14.18 0.96 -3.32
CA GLN A 87 -13.54 1.31 -2.06
C GLN A 87 -13.13 2.78 -2.07
N ILE A 88 -13.31 3.45 -0.94
CA ILE A 88 -12.80 4.80 -0.74
C ILE A 88 -11.54 4.71 0.13
N LEU A 89 -10.44 5.26 -0.35
CA LEU A 89 -9.18 5.38 0.37
C LEU A 89 -8.90 6.84 0.70
N GLN A 90 -8.48 7.11 1.92
CA GLN A 90 -8.02 8.41 2.33
C GLN A 90 -6.49 8.38 2.47
N GLY A 91 -5.81 9.07 1.58
CA GLY A 91 -4.37 9.23 1.58
C GLY A 91 -3.93 10.62 2.06
N ASN A 92 -2.65 10.95 1.87
CA ASN A 92 -2.10 12.24 2.25
C ASN A 92 -2.62 13.36 1.32
N LYS A 93 -3.67 14.06 1.76
CA LYS A 93 -4.35 15.14 1.03
C LYS A 93 -4.99 14.69 -0.29
N VAL A 94 -5.51 13.45 -0.30
CA VAL A 94 -6.25 12.86 -1.42
C VAL A 94 -7.34 11.93 -0.90
N VAL A 95 -8.49 11.93 -1.58
CA VAL A 95 -9.54 10.91 -1.44
C VAL A 95 -9.60 10.15 -2.76
N GLU A 96 -9.34 8.87 -2.73
CA GLU A 96 -9.30 8.01 -3.91
C GLU A 96 -10.44 7.00 -3.90
N ILE A 97 -11.09 6.79 -5.04
CA ILE A 97 -12.13 5.79 -5.26
C ILE A 97 -11.61 4.79 -6.28
N LYS A 98 -11.64 3.52 -5.94
CA LYS A 98 -11.18 2.42 -6.79
C LYS A 98 -12.02 1.16 -6.60
N GLN A 99 -11.80 0.15 -7.43
CA GLN A 99 -12.43 -1.15 -7.24
C GLN A 99 -11.99 -1.80 -5.93
N SER A 100 -12.93 -2.41 -5.20
CA SER A 100 -12.66 -3.02 -3.89
C SER A 100 -11.86 -4.32 -3.97
N ASN A 101 -11.85 -4.99 -5.12
CA ASN A 101 -11.12 -6.24 -5.37
C ASN A 101 -9.66 -6.03 -5.79
N CYS A 102 -9.26 -4.80 -6.13
CA CYS A 102 -7.88 -4.47 -6.50
C CYS A 102 -7.15 -3.93 -5.28
N THR A 103 -6.47 -4.80 -4.54
CA THR A 103 -5.72 -4.45 -3.34
C THR A 103 -4.33 -5.09 -3.35
N LYS A 104 -3.39 -4.54 -2.57
CA LYS A 104 -2.06 -5.15 -2.40
C LYS A 104 -2.18 -6.58 -1.85
N GLY A 105 -3.18 -6.85 -1.02
CA GLY A 105 -3.46 -8.19 -0.50
C GLY A 105 -3.99 -9.14 -1.56
N SER A 106 -4.83 -8.68 -2.50
CA SER A 106 -5.29 -9.50 -3.61
C SER A 106 -4.13 -9.91 -4.53
N GLU A 107 -3.18 -9.01 -4.77
CA GLU A 107 -1.98 -9.31 -5.55
C GLU A 107 -1.07 -10.32 -4.86
N VAL A 108 -0.85 -10.18 -3.55
CA VAL A 108 -0.12 -11.17 -2.76
C VAL A 108 -0.77 -12.56 -2.87
N LYS A 109 -2.08 -12.64 -2.72
CA LYS A 109 -2.80 -13.92 -2.89
C LYS A 109 -2.63 -14.50 -4.29
N ARG A 110 -2.57 -13.65 -5.33
CA ARG A 110 -2.28 -14.08 -6.70
C ARG A 110 -0.88 -14.69 -6.81
N LEU A 111 0.13 -14.01 -6.26
CA LEU A 111 1.53 -14.49 -6.26
C LEU A 111 1.68 -15.81 -5.50
N LEU A 112 1.11 -15.92 -4.31
CA LEU A 112 1.16 -17.14 -3.48
C LEU A 112 0.50 -18.36 -4.13
N ARG A 113 -0.49 -18.16 -5.01
CA ARG A 113 -1.08 -19.25 -5.78
C ARG A 113 -0.21 -19.75 -6.94
N LYS A 114 0.71 -18.92 -7.42
CA LYS A 114 1.55 -19.24 -8.58
C LYS A 114 2.82 -20.01 -8.22
N ALA A 115 3.35 -19.80 -7.03
CA ALA A 115 4.61 -20.42 -6.64
C ALA A 115 4.66 -20.66 -5.13
N HIS A 116 5.45 -21.63 -4.74
CA HIS A 116 5.86 -21.83 -3.36
C HIS A 116 7.13 -21.02 -3.09
N TYR A 117 7.16 -20.34 -1.95
CA TYR A 117 8.28 -19.49 -1.55
C TYR A 117 8.83 -19.97 -0.21
N ASP A 118 10.13 -20.29 -0.16
CA ASP A 118 10.82 -20.69 1.07
C ASP A 118 10.97 -19.53 2.07
N PHE A 119 10.98 -18.30 1.56
CA PHE A 119 11.07 -17.09 2.36
C PHE A 119 10.27 -15.96 1.74
N ILE A 120 9.51 -15.27 2.58
CA ILE A 120 8.72 -14.11 2.19
C ILE A 120 9.08 -12.95 3.13
N LEU A 121 9.52 -11.85 2.53
CA LEU A 121 9.69 -10.56 3.18
C LEU A 121 8.76 -9.55 2.51
N ALA A 122 7.92 -8.90 3.30
CA ALA A 122 7.07 -7.80 2.85
C ALA A 122 7.35 -6.55 3.67
N MET A 123 7.49 -5.42 2.98
CA MET A 123 7.74 -4.12 3.59
C MET A 123 6.80 -3.07 3.02
N GLY A 124 6.34 -2.14 3.86
CA GLY A 124 5.47 -1.07 3.42
C GLY A 124 5.29 0.03 4.45
N ASP A 125 5.00 1.25 3.98
CA ASP A 125 4.81 2.46 4.79
C ASP A 125 3.36 2.97 4.78
N ASP A 126 2.58 2.61 3.76
CA ASP A 126 1.21 3.04 3.59
C ASP A 126 0.20 2.21 4.40
N THR A 127 -0.99 2.77 4.62
CA THR A 127 -2.13 2.06 5.21
C THR A 127 -2.59 0.89 4.35
N THR A 128 -2.43 1.00 3.03
CA THR A 128 -2.77 -0.07 2.07
C THR A 128 -1.86 -1.29 2.16
N ASP A 129 -0.66 -1.14 2.75
CA ASP A 129 0.26 -2.25 3.00
C ASP A 129 -0.25 -3.18 4.11
N ASN A 130 -1.08 -2.69 5.00
CA ASN A 130 -1.70 -3.53 6.04
C ASN A 130 -2.54 -4.67 5.43
N ASP A 131 -3.21 -4.40 4.31
CA ASP A 131 -3.94 -5.43 3.56
C ASP A 131 -3.00 -6.49 2.97
N MET A 132 -1.82 -6.07 2.48
CA MET A 132 -0.75 -6.97 2.07
C MET A 132 -0.28 -7.85 3.22
N PHE A 133 -0.02 -7.26 4.40
CA PHE A 133 0.46 -8.00 5.56
C PHE A 133 -0.55 -9.04 6.04
N ARG A 134 -1.85 -8.69 6.10
CA ARG A 134 -2.93 -9.63 6.46
C ARG A 134 -3.10 -10.79 5.47
N ALA A 135 -2.74 -10.57 4.21
CA ALA A 135 -2.89 -11.59 3.16
C ALA A 135 -1.74 -12.61 3.14
N LEU A 136 -0.65 -12.35 3.84
CA LEU A 136 0.54 -13.20 3.90
C LEU A 136 0.39 -14.31 4.94
N PRO A 137 1.07 -15.46 4.76
CA PRO A 137 1.10 -16.52 5.77
C PRO A 137 1.87 -16.05 7.02
N GLU A 138 1.58 -16.65 8.16
CA GLU A 138 2.26 -16.35 9.44
C GLU A 138 3.78 -16.55 9.39
N SER A 139 4.28 -17.40 8.51
CA SER A 139 5.73 -17.58 8.30
C SER A 139 6.42 -16.39 7.63
N ALA A 140 5.67 -15.47 7.03
CA ALA A 140 6.23 -14.31 6.37
C ALA A 140 6.81 -13.30 7.38
N VAL A 141 7.89 -12.65 6.99
CA VAL A 141 8.47 -11.50 7.70
C VAL A 141 7.81 -10.24 7.15
N THR A 142 6.96 -9.60 7.96
CA THR A 142 6.26 -8.38 7.58
C THR A 142 6.80 -7.20 8.37
N VAL A 143 7.14 -6.12 7.68
CA VAL A 143 7.81 -4.94 8.24
C VAL A 143 7.06 -3.67 7.86
N LYS A 144 6.45 -3.03 8.84
CA LYS A 144 5.87 -1.70 8.69
C LYS A 144 6.94 -0.63 8.87
N ILE A 145 6.93 0.39 8.01
CA ILE A 145 7.85 1.53 8.09
C ILE A 145 7.05 2.77 8.52
N GLY A 146 7.60 3.53 9.46
CA GLY A 146 6.97 4.73 10.02
C GLY A 146 6.01 4.43 11.14
N THR A 147 4.71 4.59 10.90
CA THR A 147 3.68 4.35 11.92
C THR A 147 3.57 2.87 12.30
N VAL A 148 3.36 2.60 13.59
CA VAL A 148 3.16 1.23 14.08
C VAL A 148 1.88 0.62 13.49
N SER A 149 1.92 -0.66 13.16
CA SER A 149 0.78 -1.42 12.67
C SER A 149 0.72 -2.78 13.35
N GLU A 150 -0.46 -3.16 13.82
CA GLU A 150 -0.73 -4.49 14.39
C GLU A 150 -0.74 -5.59 13.31
N ASP A 151 -0.91 -5.21 12.05
CA ASP A 151 -0.90 -6.14 10.90
C ASP A 151 0.52 -6.59 10.50
N ALA A 152 1.57 -5.88 10.97
CA ALA A 152 2.96 -6.21 10.69
C ALA A 152 3.65 -6.77 11.94
N ARG A 153 4.51 -7.77 11.75
CA ARG A 153 5.28 -8.40 12.87
C ARG A 153 6.38 -7.48 13.40
N TYR A 154 6.91 -6.60 12.53
CA TYR A 154 8.03 -5.71 12.86
C TYR A 154 7.74 -4.30 12.40
N ASN A 155 8.32 -3.33 13.12
CA ASN A 155 8.25 -1.91 12.76
C ASN A 155 9.65 -1.32 12.65
N LEU A 156 9.87 -0.55 11.59
CA LEU A 156 11.01 0.35 11.43
C LEU A 156 10.54 1.80 11.55
N LYS A 157 11.33 2.65 12.18
CA LYS A 157 10.93 4.04 12.40
C LYS A 157 10.91 4.87 11.12
N SER A 158 11.80 4.55 10.16
CA SER A 158 11.97 5.34 8.95
C SER A 158 12.45 4.51 7.77
N GLN A 159 12.33 5.08 6.58
CA GLN A 159 12.89 4.50 5.36
C GLN A 159 14.43 4.39 5.42
N THR A 160 15.09 5.27 6.16
CA THR A 160 16.55 5.22 6.35
C THR A 160 17.00 3.98 7.10
N ASP A 161 16.13 3.38 7.93
CA ASP A 161 16.40 2.12 8.60
C ASP A 161 16.18 0.90 7.69
N ALA A 162 15.28 1.03 6.71
CA ALA A 162 14.94 -0.04 5.77
C ALA A 162 16.03 -0.28 4.72
N LEU A 163 16.66 0.79 4.21
CA LEU A 163 17.67 0.69 3.16
C LEU A 163 18.89 -0.16 3.55
N PRO A 164 19.52 0.01 4.73
CA PRO A 164 20.61 -0.85 5.18
C PRO A 164 20.20 -2.31 5.30
N MET A 165 18.95 -2.59 5.70
CA MET A 165 18.42 -3.94 5.79
C MET A 165 18.32 -4.58 4.41
N LEU A 166 17.77 -3.88 3.42
CA LEU A 166 17.68 -4.36 2.04
C LEU A 166 19.06 -4.57 1.42
N GLN A 167 20.00 -3.68 1.68
CA GLN A 167 21.38 -3.79 1.19
C GLN A 167 22.09 -5.01 1.80
N ALA A 168 21.93 -5.27 3.09
CA ALA A 168 22.49 -6.44 3.73
C ALA A 168 21.88 -7.74 3.19
N LEU A 169 20.58 -7.76 2.88
CA LEU A 169 19.91 -8.87 2.20
C LEU A 169 20.51 -9.14 0.81
N ALA A 170 20.72 -8.09 0.03
CA ALA A 170 21.24 -8.20 -1.35
C ALA A 170 22.69 -8.66 -1.40
N THR A 171 23.52 -8.28 -0.42
CA THR A 171 24.97 -8.53 -0.41
C THR A 171 25.38 -9.70 0.48
N GLY A 172 24.48 -10.23 1.31
CA GLY A 172 24.82 -11.20 2.38
C GLY A 172 25.68 -10.61 3.48
N ALA A 173 25.86 -9.28 3.52
CA ALA A 173 26.69 -8.58 4.49
C ALA A 173 26.02 -8.56 5.88
N PRO A 174 26.81 -8.52 6.97
CA PRO A 174 26.23 -8.34 8.31
C PRO A 174 25.61 -6.97 8.44
N LEU A 175 24.38 -6.92 8.91
CA LEU A 175 23.66 -5.68 9.13
C LEU A 175 24.30 -4.88 10.28
N ARG A 176 24.79 -3.68 9.99
CA ARG A 176 25.25 -2.71 10.99
C ARG A 176 24.14 -1.68 11.21
N ILE A 177 23.49 -1.75 12.38
CA ILE A 177 22.42 -0.80 12.74
C ILE A 177 23.00 0.20 13.73
N SER A 178 22.84 1.48 13.43
CA SER A 178 23.11 2.57 14.35
C SER A 178 22.10 2.52 15.49
N SER A 179 22.59 2.47 16.73
CA SER A 179 21.79 2.17 17.93
C SER A 179 21.25 3.44 18.58
N ASN A 180 20.17 3.98 18.08
CA ASN A 180 19.41 5.03 18.78
C ASN A 180 18.03 4.53 19.25
N GLY A 181 17.98 3.45 20.05
CA GLY A 181 16.77 3.02 20.71
C GLY A 181 16.74 1.53 21.05
N LYS A 182 16.44 1.18 22.31
CA LYS A 182 16.43 -0.19 22.81
C LYS A 182 15.38 -1.11 22.13
N GLN A 183 14.29 -0.57 21.64
CA GLN A 183 13.17 -1.33 21.05
C GLN A 183 13.44 -1.79 19.61
N GLY A 184 14.09 -0.97 18.78
CA GLY A 184 14.46 -1.33 17.42
C GLY A 184 15.56 -2.41 17.32
N ARG A 185 16.30 -2.69 18.40
CA ARG A 185 17.34 -3.73 18.41
C ARG A 185 16.80 -5.17 18.50
N GLN A 186 15.68 -5.37 19.21
CA GLN A 186 15.10 -6.71 19.36
C GLN A 186 14.45 -7.16 18.04
N ASP A 187 13.75 -6.26 17.38
CA ASP A 187 12.99 -6.58 16.16
C ASP A 187 13.90 -6.89 14.97
N LEU A 188 14.97 -6.10 14.81
CA LEU A 188 15.96 -6.32 13.74
C LEU A 188 16.89 -7.53 14.02
N GLY A 189 17.17 -7.82 15.27
CA GLY A 189 17.95 -9.01 15.67
C GLY A 189 17.28 -10.32 15.26
N VAL A 190 15.96 -10.38 15.34
CA VAL A 190 15.18 -11.56 14.93
C VAL A 190 15.17 -11.71 13.40
N ILE A 191 14.99 -10.62 12.66
CA ILE A 191 15.05 -10.62 11.17
C ILE A 191 16.44 -11.13 10.73
N LEU A 192 17.50 -10.64 11.35
CA LEU A 192 18.88 -11.08 11.08
C LEU A 192 19.14 -12.55 11.40
N HIS A 193 18.56 -13.05 12.47
CA HIS A 193 18.68 -14.46 12.84
C HIS A 193 18.06 -15.38 11.79
N TRP A 194 16.87 -15.03 11.30
CA TRP A 194 16.21 -15.75 10.22
C TRP A 194 16.98 -15.67 8.91
N MET A 195 17.51 -14.50 8.55
CA MET A 195 18.35 -14.29 7.36
C MET A 195 19.61 -15.17 7.40
N LYS A 196 20.29 -15.24 8.54
CA LYS A 196 21.48 -16.10 8.70
C LYS A 196 21.16 -17.59 8.52
N LYS A 197 19.96 -18.03 8.91
CA LYS A 197 19.51 -19.41 8.69
C LYS A 197 19.28 -19.72 7.20
N LEU A 198 18.82 -18.75 6.40
CA LEU A 198 18.55 -18.91 4.97
C LEU A 198 19.85 -18.96 4.16
N ILE A 199 20.83 -18.09 4.48
CA ILE A 199 22.13 -18.03 3.83
C ILE A 199 22.96 -19.29 4.09
N LYS A 200 22.80 -19.96 5.24
CA LYS A 200 23.50 -21.21 5.58
C LYS A 200 22.89 -22.47 4.95
N ARG A 201 21.75 -22.39 4.27
CA ARG A 201 21.08 -23.53 3.60
C ARG A 201 21.40 -23.65 2.10
N LYS A 202 22.31 -22.85 1.58
CA LYS A 202 22.96 -23.00 0.27
C LYS A 202 24.42 -23.49 0.53
#